data_4a3185691909b17ffa941c9c0a5d9534
#
_entry.id   4a3185691909b17ffa941c9c0a5d9534
#
_cell.length_a   1.000
_cell.length_b   1.000
_cell.length_c   1.000
_cell.angle_alpha   90.00
_cell.angle_beta   90.00
_cell.angle_gamma   90.00
#
_symmetry.space_group_name_H-M   'P 1'
#
loop_
_entity.id
_entity.type
_entity.pdbx_description
1 polymer ?
#
loop_
_entity_poly.entity_id
_entity_poly.type
_entity_poly.pdbx_seq_one_letter_code
_entity_poly.pdbx_strand_id
1 'polypeptide(L)'
;PRGPLVRAGGSLSDLQAAAGPFDGAHAVVQIVASAGGSHTVLRVRGIHGADGQTFGAHLHAGPCVAGDGAAALGHYNTDVIAGDPTPEISEDTEVWLDFAVDDGAGTATASVPFIPLPGDRSVVIHALATDHHTGLAGARLACLPVQW
;
A
#
# COMPACT_ATOMS: atom_id res chain seq x y z
N PRO A 1 -5.62 -1.06 22.83
CA PRO A 1 -6.22 -2.34 22.44
C PRO A 1 -5.42 -3.02 21.36
N ARG A 2 -5.48 -4.34 21.31
CA ARG A 2 -4.83 -5.18 20.33
C ARG A 2 -5.89 -5.91 19.53
N GLY A 3 -5.59 -6.20 18.29
CA GLY A 3 -6.46 -7.00 17.45
C GLY A 3 -6.57 -6.44 16.03
N PRO A 4 -7.31 -7.13 15.16
CA PRO A 4 -7.47 -6.69 13.78
C PRO A 4 -8.25 -5.38 13.70
N LEU A 5 -7.72 -4.43 12.94
CA LEU A 5 -8.40 -3.19 12.59
C LEU A 5 -9.22 -3.40 11.32
N VAL A 6 -8.60 -4.00 10.31
CA VAL A 6 -9.21 -4.23 9.02
C VAL A 6 -8.55 -5.41 8.32
N ARG A 7 -9.35 -6.14 7.56
CA ARG A 7 -8.89 -7.12 6.58
C ARG A 7 -9.67 -6.85 5.31
N ALA A 8 -8.95 -6.53 4.24
CA ALA A 8 -9.54 -6.25 2.93
C ALA A 8 -8.91 -7.15 1.89
N GLY A 9 -9.69 -7.60 0.92
CA GLY A 9 -9.18 -8.45 -0.14
C GLY A 9 -10.07 -8.43 -1.36
N GLY A 10 -9.51 -8.79 -2.49
CA GLY A 10 -10.21 -8.86 -3.75
C GLY A 10 -9.31 -8.60 -4.94
N SER A 11 -9.94 -8.42 -6.08
CA SER A 11 -9.26 -8.06 -7.32
C SER A 11 -8.70 -6.66 -7.22
N LEU A 12 -7.47 -6.48 -7.70
CA LEU A 12 -6.88 -5.15 -7.82
C LEU A 12 -7.58 -4.35 -8.91
N SER A 13 -7.82 -3.08 -8.65
CA SER A 13 -8.30 -2.14 -9.67
C SER A 13 -7.12 -1.59 -10.45
N ASP A 14 -7.25 -1.57 -11.78
CA ASP A 14 -6.20 -1.07 -12.66
C ASP A 14 -6.23 0.46 -12.68
N LEU A 15 -5.06 1.08 -12.53
CA LEU A 15 -4.89 2.53 -12.58
C LEU A 15 -4.27 3.01 -13.88
N GLN A 16 -3.88 2.08 -14.77
CA GLN A 16 -3.26 2.39 -16.06
C GLN A 16 -4.13 1.85 -17.19
N ALA A 17 -4.22 2.60 -18.28
CA ALA A 17 -4.95 2.16 -19.47
C ALA A 17 -4.21 1.03 -20.20
N ALA A 18 -2.88 1.01 -20.14
CA ALA A 18 -2.08 -0.03 -20.78
C ALA A 18 -2.11 -1.32 -19.96
N ALA A 19 -2.00 -2.46 -20.64
CA ALA A 19 -1.86 -3.76 -19.98
C ALA A 19 -0.61 -3.78 -19.11
N GLY A 20 -0.71 -4.40 -17.94
CA GLY A 20 0.37 -4.46 -16.98
C GLY A 20 0.37 -5.76 -16.17
N PRO A 21 1.41 -5.96 -15.34
CA PRO A 21 1.61 -7.23 -14.63
C PRO A 21 0.53 -7.52 -13.58
N PHE A 22 -0.21 -6.51 -13.13
CA PHE A 22 -1.22 -6.68 -12.08
C PHE A 22 -2.63 -6.82 -12.63
N ASP A 23 -2.81 -6.89 -13.95
CA ASP A 23 -4.12 -7.10 -14.56
C ASP A 23 -4.69 -8.45 -14.11
N GLY A 24 -5.88 -8.43 -13.50
CA GLY A 24 -6.50 -9.63 -12.97
C GLY A 24 -5.89 -10.19 -11.69
N ALA A 25 -4.91 -9.51 -11.11
CA ALA A 25 -4.30 -9.93 -9.86
C ALA A 25 -5.24 -9.70 -8.67
N HIS A 26 -4.99 -10.45 -7.60
CA HIS A 26 -5.73 -10.36 -6.35
C HIS A 26 -4.79 -10.00 -5.20
N ALA A 27 -5.29 -9.26 -4.23
CA ALA A 27 -4.53 -8.92 -3.05
C ALA A 27 -5.37 -9.07 -1.79
N VAL A 28 -4.68 -9.29 -0.67
CA VAL A 28 -5.25 -9.24 0.68
C VAL A 28 -4.33 -8.40 1.54
N VAL A 29 -4.90 -7.49 2.29
CA VAL A 29 -4.18 -6.73 3.31
C VAL A 29 -4.87 -6.89 4.64
N GLN A 30 -4.06 -6.99 5.70
CA GLN A 30 -4.55 -7.03 7.07
C GLN A 30 -3.74 -6.06 7.91
N ILE A 31 -4.42 -5.21 8.66
CA ILE A 31 -3.80 -4.29 9.61
C ILE A 31 -4.25 -4.70 11.02
N VAL A 32 -3.29 -4.92 11.90
CA VAL A 32 -3.53 -5.37 13.27
C VAL A 32 -2.94 -4.35 14.22
N ALA A 33 -3.73 -3.88 15.19
CA ALA A 33 -3.22 -3.07 16.27
C ALA A 33 -2.34 -3.93 17.20
N SER A 34 -1.22 -3.38 17.63
CA SER A 34 -0.28 -4.07 18.50
C SER A 34 0.19 -3.12 19.61
N ALA A 35 0.91 -3.64 20.59
CA ALA A 35 1.52 -2.81 21.63
C ALA A 35 2.51 -1.85 20.96
N GLY A 36 2.26 -0.54 21.08
CA GLY A 36 3.13 0.50 20.54
C GLY A 36 2.91 0.84 19.07
N GLY A 37 1.87 0.31 18.41
CA GLY A 37 1.60 0.67 17.02
C GLY A 37 0.73 -0.33 16.28
N SER A 38 1.12 -0.64 15.05
CA SER A 38 0.37 -1.57 14.21
C SER A 38 1.31 -2.40 13.33
N HIS A 39 0.78 -3.52 12.85
CA HIS A 39 1.46 -4.43 11.94
C HIS A 39 0.56 -4.69 10.74
N THR A 40 1.12 -4.51 9.54
CA THR A 40 0.39 -4.70 8.28
C THR A 40 1.04 -5.81 7.49
N VAL A 41 0.21 -6.67 6.90
CA VAL A 41 0.63 -7.72 5.97
C VAL A 41 -0.11 -7.54 4.66
N LEU A 42 0.63 -7.53 3.56
CA LEU A 42 0.09 -7.50 2.20
C LEU A 42 0.50 -8.79 1.48
N ARG A 43 -0.45 -9.44 0.83
CA ARG A 43 -0.20 -10.58 -0.06
C ARG A 43 -0.84 -10.30 -1.40
N VAL A 44 -0.06 -10.46 -2.48
CA VAL A 44 -0.52 -10.26 -3.86
C VAL A 44 -0.23 -11.53 -4.64
N ARG A 45 -1.17 -11.96 -5.47
CA ARG A 45 -1.06 -13.15 -6.31
C ARG A 45 -1.66 -12.90 -7.68
N GLY A 46 -1.35 -13.76 -8.65
CA GLY A 46 -1.82 -13.62 -10.01
C GLY A 46 -1.09 -12.53 -10.78
N ILE A 47 0.18 -12.28 -10.44
CA ILE A 47 1.02 -11.28 -11.09
C ILE A 47 1.64 -11.92 -12.34
N HIS A 48 1.62 -11.22 -13.47
CA HIS A 48 2.07 -11.75 -14.75
C HIS A 48 3.37 -11.10 -15.21
N GLY A 49 4.34 -11.93 -15.64
CA GLY A 49 5.51 -11.48 -16.36
C GLY A 49 6.44 -10.53 -15.59
N ALA A 50 6.46 -10.63 -14.26
CA ALA A 50 7.22 -9.70 -13.43
C ALA A 50 8.11 -10.39 -12.39
N ASP A 51 8.34 -11.69 -12.52
CA ASP A 51 9.18 -12.43 -11.57
C ASP A 51 10.56 -11.79 -11.47
N GLY A 52 11.04 -11.63 -10.24
CA GLY A 52 12.32 -11.00 -9.94
C GLY A 52 12.28 -9.48 -9.81
N GLN A 53 11.15 -8.84 -10.15
CA GLN A 53 10.99 -7.39 -10.01
C GLN A 53 10.48 -7.02 -8.61
N THR A 54 10.90 -5.86 -8.13
CA THR A 54 10.42 -5.27 -6.88
C THR A 54 9.52 -4.08 -7.19
N PHE A 55 8.35 -4.05 -6.56
CA PHE A 55 7.39 -2.97 -6.71
C PHE A 55 7.20 -2.26 -5.38
N GLY A 56 7.15 -0.93 -5.41
CA GLY A 56 6.77 -0.15 -4.26
C GLY A 56 5.27 -0.30 -3.99
N ALA A 57 4.90 -0.34 -2.73
CA ALA A 57 3.51 -0.34 -2.32
C ALA A 57 3.36 0.38 -0.99
N HIS A 58 2.26 1.11 -0.82
CA HIS A 58 2.03 1.92 0.37
C HIS A 58 0.54 1.98 0.68
N LEU A 59 0.23 2.19 1.97
CA LEU A 59 -1.10 2.64 2.35
C LEU A 59 -1.24 4.10 1.93
N HIS A 60 -2.30 4.43 1.20
CA HIS A 60 -2.64 5.77 0.75
C HIS A 60 -3.83 6.32 1.54
N ALA A 61 -3.87 7.64 1.67
CA ALA A 61 -4.87 8.33 2.47
C ALA A 61 -6.28 8.29 1.86
N GLY A 62 -6.37 8.14 0.53
CA GLY A 62 -7.63 8.21 -0.20
C GLY A 62 -8.08 6.88 -0.79
N PRO A 63 -9.25 6.88 -1.46
CA PRO A 63 -9.87 5.66 -1.97
C PRO A 63 -9.20 5.10 -3.22
N CYS A 64 -9.48 3.83 -3.48
CA CYS A 64 -9.12 3.16 -4.73
C CYS A 64 -10.23 3.39 -5.75
N VAL A 65 -9.92 4.10 -6.82
CA VAL A 65 -10.85 4.38 -7.94
C VAL A 65 -10.20 3.88 -9.22
N ALA A 66 -10.83 2.91 -9.87
CA ALA A 66 -10.31 2.34 -11.11
C ALA A 66 -10.08 3.44 -12.16
N GLY A 67 -8.91 3.42 -12.79
CA GLY A 67 -8.52 4.38 -13.82
C GLY A 67 -8.12 5.77 -13.30
N ASP A 68 -8.17 6.00 -11.98
CA ASP A 68 -7.86 7.29 -11.38
C ASP A 68 -6.94 7.13 -10.17
N GLY A 69 -5.64 7.05 -10.44
CA GLY A 69 -4.63 6.92 -9.40
C GLY A 69 -4.56 8.13 -8.46
N ALA A 70 -4.90 9.31 -8.94
CA ALA A 70 -4.86 10.52 -8.13
C ALA A 70 -5.92 10.52 -7.01
N ALA A 71 -7.02 9.79 -7.17
CA ALA A 71 -8.06 9.68 -6.15
C ALA A 71 -7.54 9.07 -4.85
N ALA A 72 -6.48 8.25 -4.90
CA ALA A 72 -5.87 7.65 -3.71
C ALA A 72 -5.10 8.67 -2.85
N LEU A 73 -4.93 9.89 -3.34
CA LEU A 73 -4.19 10.96 -2.66
C LEU A 73 -2.73 10.57 -2.40
N GLY A 74 -2.07 11.21 -1.45
CA GLY A 74 -0.71 10.87 -1.06
C GLY A 74 -0.66 9.64 -0.16
N HIS A 75 0.55 9.22 0.16
CA HIS A 75 0.76 8.16 1.15
C HIS A 75 0.10 8.54 2.47
N TYR A 76 -0.50 7.55 3.15
CA TYR A 76 -0.89 7.75 4.53
C TYR A 76 0.40 8.04 5.32
N ASN A 77 0.48 9.21 5.92
CA ASN A 77 1.63 9.64 6.71
C ASN A 77 1.12 10.18 8.04
N THR A 78 1.54 9.55 9.13
CA THR A 78 1.01 9.88 10.45
C THR A 78 1.37 11.31 10.89
N ASP A 79 2.51 11.83 10.45
CA ASP A 79 2.91 13.21 10.74
C ASP A 79 2.03 14.22 9.99
N VAL A 80 1.69 13.93 8.73
CA VAL A 80 0.78 14.77 7.94
C VAL A 80 -0.61 14.78 8.57
N ILE A 81 -1.10 13.61 8.96
CA ILE A 81 -2.43 13.47 9.60
C ILE A 81 -2.47 14.25 10.91
N ALA A 82 -1.37 14.26 11.67
CA ALA A 82 -1.28 14.99 12.94
C ALA A 82 -1.11 16.51 12.77
N GLY A 83 -0.92 16.98 11.52
CA GLY A 83 -0.72 18.39 11.26
C GLY A 83 0.69 18.91 11.52
N ASP A 84 1.69 18.01 11.53
CA ASP A 84 3.08 18.39 11.70
C ASP A 84 3.51 19.31 10.55
N PRO A 85 4.05 20.52 10.82
CA PRO A 85 4.48 21.42 9.76
C PRO A 85 5.71 20.93 8.99
N THR A 86 6.45 19.95 9.55
CA THR A 86 7.63 19.36 8.93
C THR A 86 7.55 17.84 8.98
N PRO A 87 6.55 17.24 8.28
CA PRO A 87 6.36 15.79 8.34
C PRO A 87 7.59 15.05 7.79
N GLU A 88 7.97 13.98 8.50
CA GLU A 88 8.98 13.06 8.03
C GLU A 88 8.39 12.12 6.98
N ILE A 89 9.17 11.78 5.96
CA ILE A 89 8.83 10.74 5.00
C ILE A 89 9.77 9.56 5.26
N SER A 90 9.22 8.50 5.86
CA SER A 90 10.00 7.32 6.24
C SER A 90 9.10 6.11 6.46
N GLU A 91 9.72 4.96 6.60
CA GLU A 91 9.00 3.73 6.97
C GLU A 91 8.47 3.73 8.40
N ASP A 92 8.81 4.74 9.21
CA ASP A 92 8.29 4.90 10.58
C ASP A 92 7.07 5.82 10.62
N THR A 93 6.86 6.65 9.58
CA THR A 93 5.73 7.58 9.49
C THR A 93 4.70 7.16 8.45
N GLU A 94 5.05 6.22 7.59
CA GLU A 94 4.21 5.68 6.51
C GLU A 94 4.19 4.16 6.58
N VAL A 95 3.25 3.55 5.89
CA VAL A 95 3.17 2.08 5.79
C VAL A 95 3.71 1.68 4.42
N TRP A 96 4.95 1.22 4.40
CA TRP A 96 5.65 0.79 3.18
C TRP A 96 5.60 -0.72 3.06
N LEU A 97 5.07 -1.19 1.95
CA LEU A 97 4.76 -2.59 1.69
C LEU A 97 5.40 -3.09 0.40
N ASP A 98 6.60 -2.59 0.08
CA ASP A 98 7.34 -3.03 -1.09
C ASP A 98 7.49 -4.55 -1.10
N PHE A 99 7.35 -5.18 -2.26
CA PHE A 99 7.47 -6.62 -2.39
C PHE A 99 8.21 -7.00 -3.68
N ALA A 100 8.93 -8.11 -3.61
CA ALA A 100 9.53 -8.74 -4.78
C ALA A 100 8.60 -9.85 -5.28
N VAL A 101 8.50 -9.99 -6.59
CA VAL A 101 7.64 -11.00 -7.21
C VAL A 101 8.42 -12.30 -7.42
N ASP A 102 7.86 -13.40 -6.94
CA ASP A 102 8.35 -14.74 -7.13
C ASP A 102 7.19 -15.66 -7.46
N ASP A 103 7.26 -16.32 -8.61
CA ASP A 103 6.22 -17.24 -9.09
C ASP A 103 4.82 -16.59 -9.11
N GLY A 104 4.77 -15.35 -9.59
CA GLY A 104 3.52 -14.61 -9.72
C GLY A 104 2.91 -14.11 -8.42
N ALA A 105 3.66 -14.12 -7.33
CA ALA A 105 3.16 -13.70 -6.02
C ALA A 105 4.18 -12.83 -5.28
N GLY A 106 3.71 -12.01 -4.36
CA GLY A 106 4.54 -11.21 -3.49
C GLY A 106 3.90 -11.00 -2.13
N THR A 107 4.73 -10.83 -1.11
CA THR A 107 4.29 -10.59 0.27
C THR A 107 5.15 -9.49 0.88
N ALA A 108 4.52 -8.63 1.65
CA ALA A 108 5.21 -7.59 2.38
C ALA A 108 4.62 -7.43 3.78
N THR A 109 5.44 -6.97 4.70
CA THR A 109 5.02 -6.65 6.07
C THR A 109 5.59 -5.31 6.48
N ALA A 110 4.88 -4.60 7.35
CA ALA A 110 5.35 -3.36 7.93
C ALA A 110 4.87 -3.27 9.38
N SER A 111 5.80 -2.92 10.27
CA SER A 111 5.48 -2.60 11.66
C SER A 111 5.82 -1.15 11.89
N VAL A 112 4.84 -0.37 12.36
CA VAL A 112 4.97 1.07 12.54
C VAL A 112 4.54 1.49 13.94
N PRO A 113 5.09 2.60 14.46
CA PRO A 113 4.80 3.05 15.85
C PRO A 113 3.49 3.84 15.96
N PHE A 114 2.56 3.65 15.02
CA PHE A 114 1.26 4.32 15.04
C PHE A 114 0.16 3.38 14.57
N ILE A 115 -1.08 3.74 14.84
CA ILE A 115 -2.27 3.04 14.35
C ILE A 115 -2.92 3.92 13.29
N PRO A 116 -3.01 3.48 12.03
CA PRO A 116 -3.69 4.26 11.00
C PRO A 116 -5.14 4.54 11.38
N LEU A 117 -5.58 5.77 11.12
CA LEU A 117 -6.95 6.19 11.39
C LEU A 117 -7.92 5.59 10.38
N PRO A 118 -9.15 5.28 10.81
CA PRO A 118 -10.19 4.78 9.91
C PRO A 118 -10.50 5.76 8.77
N GLY A 119 -11.03 5.23 7.70
CA GLY A 119 -11.45 6.02 6.56
C GLY A 119 -11.51 5.21 5.28
N ASP A 120 -11.75 5.90 4.19
CA ASP A 120 -11.76 5.32 2.84
C ASP A 120 -10.33 5.38 2.29
N ARG A 121 -9.56 4.36 2.57
CA ARG A 121 -8.14 4.26 2.25
C ARG A 121 -7.92 3.28 1.10
N SER A 122 -6.66 3.13 0.70
CA SER A 122 -6.26 2.14 -0.31
C SER A 122 -4.81 1.73 -0.12
N VAL A 123 -4.48 0.54 -0.62
CA VAL A 123 -3.08 0.17 -0.90
C VAL A 123 -2.86 0.40 -2.38
N VAL A 124 -1.83 1.17 -2.73
CA VAL A 124 -1.45 1.44 -4.12
C VAL A 124 -0.12 0.74 -4.41
N ILE A 125 -0.08 0.01 -5.53
CA ILE A 125 1.13 -0.63 -6.03
C ILE A 125 1.72 0.26 -7.12
N HIS A 126 3.02 0.54 -7.00
CA HIS A 126 3.77 1.44 -7.86
C HIS A 126 4.78 0.68 -8.73
N ALA A 127 5.20 1.32 -9.82
CA ALA A 127 6.09 0.73 -10.80
C ALA A 127 7.51 0.45 -10.30
N LEU A 128 8.00 1.22 -9.34
CA LEU A 128 9.38 1.18 -8.88
C LEU A 128 9.44 0.90 -7.38
N ALA A 129 10.58 0.34 -6.93
CA ALA A 129 10.85 0.25 -5.49
C ALA A 129 10.87 1.65 -4.87
N THR A 130 10.44 1.74 -3.61
CA THR A 130 10.36 3.02 -2.91
C THR A 130 11.74 3.62 -2.68
N ASP A 131 11.89 4.90 -3.04
CA ASP A 131 13.07 5.68 -2.71
C ASP A 131 13.03 6.04 -1.22
N HIS A 132 14.04 5.60 -0.46
CA HIS A 132 14.08 5.77 0.98
C HIS A 132 14.24 7.23 1.43
N HIS A 133 14.66 8.13 0.54
CA HIS A 133 14.82 9.55 0.86
C HIS A 133 13.57 10.37 0.54
N THR A 134 12.84 10.01 -0.52
CA THR A 134 11.70 10.80 -1.01
C THR A 134 10.36 10.10 -0.79
N GLY A 135 10.36 8.79 -0.57
CA GLY A 135 9.15 7.98 -0.51
C GLY A 135 8.50 7.72 -1.88
N LEU A 136 9.09 8.23 -2.95
CA LEU A 136 8.54 8.08 -4.30
C LEU A 136 8.82 6.68 -4.86
N ALA A 137 7.88 6.15 -5.62
CA ALA A 137 7.98 4.81 -6.20
C ALA A 137 7.46 4.76 -7.65
N GLY A 138 7.37 5.90 -8.32
CA GLY A 138 6.96 5.98 -9.71
C GLY A 138 5.46 5.86 -9.92
N ALA A 139 5.10 5.45 -11.14
CA ALA A 139 3.70 5.41 -11.56
C ALA A 139 2.85 4.50 -10.68
N ARG A 140 1.60 4.90 -10.49
CA ARG A 140 0.59 4.12 -9.75
C ARG A 140 -0.03 3.11 -10.71
N LEU A 141 0.16 1.81 -10.46
CA LEU A 141 -0.25 0.75 -11.38
C LEU A 141 -1.60 0.15 -11.02
N ALA A 142 -1.84 -0.11 -9.76
CA ALA A 142 -3.03 -0.80 -9.29
C ALA A 142 -3.32 -0.43 -7.84
N CYS A 143 -4.56 -0.63 -7.41
CA CYS A 143 -4.93 -0.38 -6.02
C CYS A 143 -5.93 -1.40 -5.49
N LEU A 144 -5.94 -1.53 -4.15
CA LEU A 144 -6.90 -2.31 -3.38
C LEU A 144 -7.62 -1.38 -2.41
N PRO A 145 -8.96 -1.34 -2.40
CA PRO A 145 -9.68 -0.52 -1.41
C PRO A 145 -9.53 -1.10 0.00
N VAL A 146 -9.29 -0.22 0.96
CA VAL A 146 -9.13 -0.56 2.37
C VAL A 146 -9.96 0.42 3.20
N GLN A 147 -11.09 -0.02 3.70
CA GLN A 147 -12.02 0.83 4.44
C GLN A 147 -12.28 0.24 5.82
N TRP A 148 -12.28 1.08 6.82
CA TRP A 148 -12.67 0.67 8.16
C TRP A 148 -13.06 1.83 9.07
#